data_d365a3c94875d83ceca5608c9cfa4c1d
#
_entry.id   d365a3c94875d83ceca5608c9cfa4c1d
#
_cell.length_a   1.000
_cell.length_b   1.000
_cell.length_c   1.000
_cell.angle_alpha   90.00
_cell.angle_beta   90.00
_cell.angle_gamma   90.00
#
_symmetry.space_group_name_H-M   'P 1'
#
loop_
_entity.id
_entity.type
_entity.pdbx_description
1 polymer ?
#
loop_
_entity_poly.entity_id
_entity_poly.type
_entity_poly.pdbx_seq_one_letter_code
_entity_poly.pdbx_strand_id
1 'polypeptide(L)'
;MILKKARKRLHERCAISAVISNVILAGAVITVSFVVLFWAQYRSSAYNEQYSEAMNADIAKLKERLAFEYVFYDKANLTVYLLNCGTIDNVTVQTVYIYFSGNGTLVKVFSSPTLTYFNDTQIADQDLDKGEEGCFMLSPLSLETGVNYSVRVITGRGSTFEYTFIT
;
A
#
# COMPACT_ATOMS: atom_id res chain seq x y z
N MET A 1 21.87 -72.07 41.57
CA MET A 1 21.88 -70.74 42.21
C MET A 1 22.39 -69.63 41.26
N ILE A 2 23.32 -69.88 40.37
CA ILE A 2 23.97 -68.92 39.45
C ILE A 2 23.03 -68.39 38.35
N LEU A 3 22.20 -69.25 37.77
CA LEU A 3 21.27 -68.92 36.70
C LEU A 3 20.16 -67.89 37.10
N LYS A 4 19.66 -67.98 38.36
CA LYS A 4 18.68 -67.00 38.88
C LYS A 4 19.25 -65.57 39.02
N LYS A 5 20.54 -65.50 39.42
CA LYS A 5 21.24 -64.22 39.60
C LYS A 5 21.56 -63.51 38.25
N ALA A 6 21.85 -64.27 37.20
CA ALA A 6 22.08 -63.80 35.87
C ALA A 6 20.79 -63.26 35.24
N ARG A 7 19.65 -63.94 35.40
CA ARG A 7 18.34 -63.55 34.89
C ARG A 7 17.83 -62.26 35.55
N LYS A 8 18.10 -62.06 36.85
CA LYS A 8 17.75 -60.83 37.56
C LYS A 8 18.54 -59.63 37.05
N ARG A 9 19.83 -59.73 36.79
CA ARG A 9 20.69 -58.67 36.24
C ARG A 9 20.32 -58.31 34.82
N LEU A 10 19.87 -59.23 33.98
CA LEU A 10 19.35 -58.90 32.61
C LEU A 10 18.04 -58.11 32.65
N HIS A 11 17.14 -58.49 33.60
CA HIS A 11 15.87 -57.77 33.76
C HIS A 11 16.06 -56.32 34.24
N GLU A 12 16.99 -56.11 35.20
CA GLU A 12 17.32 -54.76 35.68
C GLU A 12 17.97 -53.88 34.60
N ARG A 13 18.80 -54.43 33.73
CA ARG A 13 19.42 -53.73 32.61
C ARG A 13 18.39 -53.33 31.53
N CYS A 14 17.44 -54.20 31.25
CA CYS A 14 16.36 -53.90 30.31
C CYS A 14 15.42 -52.82 30.85
N ALA A 15 15.11 -52.79 32.14
CA ALA A 15 14.27 -51.78 32.75
C ALA A 15 14.94 -50.38 32.75
N ILE A 16 16.24 -50.31 33.07
CA ILE A 16 17.02 -49.07 33.04
C ILE A 16 17.10 -48.52 31.60
N SER A 17 17.32 -49.39 30.61
CA SER A 17 17.35 -48.99 29.20
C SER A 17 16.02 -48.38 28.73
N ALA A 18 14.88 -48.94 29.16
CA ALA A 18 13.56 -48.41 28.80
C ALA A 18 13.30 -47.03 29.41
N VAL A 19 13.72 -46.80 30.65
CA VAL A 19 13.57 -45.49 31.30
C VAL A 19 14.43 -44.42 30.61
N ILE A 20 15.69 -44.75 30.30
CA ILE A 20 16.60 -43.84 29.60
C ILE A 20 16.03 -43.47 28.21
N SER A 21 15.52 -44.47 27.47
CA SER A 21 14.91 -44.22 26.15
C SER A 21 13.71 -43.30 26.24
N ASN A 22 12.85 -43.46 27.25
CA ASN A 22 11.70 -42.57 27.44
C ASN A 22 12.10 -41.14 27.79
N VAL A 23 13.14 -40.93 28.59
CA VAL A 23 13.67 -39.61 28.92
C VAL A 23 14.25 -38.90 27.68
N ILE A 24 15.01 -39.64 26.87
CA ILE A 24 15.56 -39.12 25.62
C ILE A 24 14.44 -38.74 24.66
N LEU A 25 13.43 -39.60 24.52
CA LEU A 25 12.28 -39.33 23.66
C LEU A 25 11.50 -38.08 24.11
N ALA A 26 11.24 -37.99 25.43
CA ALA A 26 10.59 -36.79 25.99
C ALA A 26 11.41 -35.50 25.72
N GLY A 27 12.72 -35.55 25.92
CA GLY A 27 13.62 -34.44 25.61
C GLY A 27 13.58 -34.03 24.12
N ALA A 28 13.59 -35.00 23.22
CA ALA A 28 13.49 -34.77 21.80
C ALA A 28 12.16 -34.11 21.41
N VAL A 29 11.04 -34.58 21.95
CA VAL A 29 9.71 -33.98 21.68
C VAL A 29 9.63 -32.57 22.18
N ILE A 30 10.14 -32.27 23.37
CA ILE A 30 10.16 -30.91 23.93
C ILE A 30 11.00 -29.98 23.03
N THR A 31 12.18 -30.46 22.61
CA THR A 31 13.07 -29.64 21.75
C THR A 31 12.40 -29.31 20.40
N VAL A 32 11.80 -30.31 19.75
CA VAL A 32 11.09 -30.10 18.49
C VAL A 32 9.90 -29.13 18.68
N SER A 33 9.17 -29.26 19.79
CA SER A 33 8.05 -28.38 20.10
C SER A 33 8.50 -26.92 20.25
N PHE A 34 9.61 -26.65 20.90
CA PHE A 34 10.18 -25.32 21.01
C PHE A 34 10.59 -24.75 19.64
N VAL A 35 11.24 -25.53 18.80
CA VAL A 35 11.63 -25.11 17.44
C VAL A 35 10.40 -24.71 16.63
N VAL A 36 9.33 -25.51 16.67
CA VAL A 36 8.07 -25.20 15.97
C VAL A 36 7.43 -23.92 16.51
N LEU A 37 7.40 -23.75 17.84
CA LEU A 37 6.84 -22.53 18.45
C LEU A 37 7.64 -21.27 18.06
N PHE A 38 8.96 -21.33 18.11
CA PHE A 38 9.80 -20.20 17.68
C PHE A 38 9.58 -19.87 16.20
N TRP A 39 9.53 -20.89 15.35
CA TRP A 39 9.25 -20.68 13.92
C TRP A 39 7.86 -20.06 13.68
N ALA A 40 6.84 -20.54 14.39
CA ALA A 40 5.48 -20.02 14.27
C ALA A 40 5.39 -18.56 14.75
N GLN A 41 6.04 -18.21 15.87
CA GLN A 41 6.09 -16.84 16.36
C GLN A 41 6.82 -15.91 15.38
N TYR A 42 7.96 -16.33 14.85
CA TYR A 42 8.70 -15.54 13.85
C TYR A 42 7.86 -15.27 12.61
N ARG A 43 7.17 -16.30 12.09
CA ARG A 43 6.27 -16.15 10.94
C ARG A 43 5.10 -15.22 11.24
N SER A 44 4.49 -15.36 12.41
CA SER A 44 3.38 -14.51 12.83
C SER A 44 3.79 -13.04 12.94
N SER A 45 4.94 -12.74 13.49
CA SER A 45 5.50 -11.38 13.56
C SER A 45 5.68 -10.77 12.17
N ALA A 46 6.29 -11.50 11.25
CA ALA A 46 6.52 -11.02 9.88
C ALA A 46 5.20 -10.74 9.13
N TYR A 47 4.20 -11.58 9.29
CA TYR A 47 2.87 -11.34 8.70
C TYR A 47 2.17 -10.13 9.32
N ASN A 48 2.26 -9.95 10.63
CA ASN A 48 1.66 -8.81 11.31
C ASN A 48 2.27 -7.48 10.86
N GLU A 49 3.58 -7.43 10.64
CA GLU A 49 4.28 -6.25 10.14
C GLU A 49 3.81 -5.89 8.72
N GLN A 50 3.84 -6.85 7.78
CA GLN A 50 3.36 -6.65 6.42
C GLN A 50 1.88 -6.24 6.36
N TYR A 51 1.03 -6.85 7.20
CA TYR A 51 -0.38 -6.51 7.27
C TYR A 51 -0.59 -5.08 7.81
N SER A 52 0.17 -4.69 8.83
CA SER A 52 0.12 -3.35 9.40
C SER A 52 0.56 -2.29 8.39
N GLU A 53 1.62 -2.53 7.62
CA GLU A 53 2.07 -1.61 6.57
C GLU A 53 1.03 -1.45 5.46
N ALA A 54 0.47 -2.56 4.96
CA ALA A 54 -0.59 -2.53 3.95
C ALA A 54 -1.84 -1.78 4.44
N MET A 55 -2.25 -2.04 5.68
CA MET A 55 -3.39 -1.38 6.30
C MET A 55 -3.16 0.12 6.47
N ASN A 56 -1.96 0.53 6.88
CA ASN A 56 -1.60 1.95 7.00
C ASN A 56 -1.60 2.66 5.64
N ALA A 57 -1.14 1.99 4.59
CA ALA A 57 -1.20 2.52 3.22
C ALA A 57 -2.65 2.71 2.74
N ASP A 58 -3.53 1.75 3.01
CA ASP A 58 -4.94 1.86 2.65
C ASP A 58 -5.67 2.95 3.46
N ILE A 59 -5.36 3.08 4.76
CA ILE A 59 -5.88 4.17 5.59
C ILE A 59 -5.39 5.52 5.06
N ALA A 60 -4.14 5.63 4.62
CA ALA A 60 -3.62 6.85 4.04
C ALA A 60 -4.38 7.23 2.76
N LYS A 61 -4.68 6.28 1.88
CA LYS A 61 -5.53 6.52 0.70
C LYS A 61 -6.93 7.03 1.06
N LEU A 62 -7.56 6.43 2.06
CA LEU A 62 -8.91 6.87 2.49
C LEU A 62 -8.92 8.28 3.09
N LYS A 63 -7.79 8.74 3.60
CA LYS A 63 -7.62 10.10 4.15
C LYS A 63 -7.31 11.15 3.10
N GLU A 64 -6.89 10.74 1.90
CA GLU A 64 -6.71 11.66 0.78
C GLU A 64 -8.08 12.14 0.26
N ARG A 65 -8.21 13.43 0.10
CA ARG A 65 -9.38 14.05 -0.54
C ARG A 65 -8.91 15.26 -1.32
N LEU A 66 -8.97 15.18 -2.63
CA LEU A 66 -8.75 16.31 -3.52
C LEU A 66 -10.10 16.84 -4.02
N ALA A 67 -10.32 18.12 -3.88
CA ALA A 67 -11.43 18.82 -4.49
C ALA A 67 -10.93 19.55 -5.74
N PHE A 68 -11.68 19.44 -6.82
CA PHE A 68 -11.48 20.27 -8.00
C PHE A 68 -12.20 21.59 -7.74
N GLU A 69 -11.47 22.69 -7.64
CA GLU A 69 -12.05 24.01 -7.45
C GLU A 69 -12.46 24.63 -8.77
N TYR A 70 -11.56 24.54 -9.74
CA TYR A 70 -11.80 25.09 -11.06
C TYR A 70 -11.02 24.32 -12.13
N VAL A 71 -11.63 24.11 -13.28
CA VAL A 71 -11.01 23.53 -14.48
C VAL A 71 -11.27 24.44 -15.64
N PHE A 72 -10.21 24.98 -16.23
CA PHE A 72 -10.29 25.96 -17.33
C PHE A 72 -9.53 25.47 -18.55
N TYR A 73 -10.19 25.48 -19.71
CA TYR A 73 -9.60 25.13 -20.99
C TYR A 73 -9.47 26.34 -21.89
N ASP A 74 -8.25 26.68 -22.31
CA ASP A 74 -7.93 27.77 -23.23
C ASP A 74 -7.39 27.20 -24.55
N LYS A 75 -8.28 26.55 -25.34
CA LYS A 75 -8.03 25.99 -26.69
C LYS A 75 -6.75 25.18 -26.91
N ALA A 76 -5.72 25.39 -26.09
CA ALA A 76 -4.43 24.69 -26.15
C ALA A 76 -3.97 24.11 -24.80
N ASN A 77 -4.44 24.68 -23.71
CA ASN A 77 -4.01 24.34 -22.37
C ASN A 77 -5.22 24.08 -21.49
N LEU A 78 -5.11 23.06 -20.65
CA LEU A 78 -6.07 22.77 -19.58
C LEU A 78 -5.39 23.06 -18.25
N THR A 79 -5.92 24.05 -17.53
CA THR A 79 -5.46 24.37 -16.17
C THR A 79 -6.45 23.78 -15.17
N VAL A 80 -5.93 23.04 -14.20
CA VAL A 80 -6.72 22.37 -13.17
C VAL A 80 -6.28 22.89 -11.81
N TYR A 81 -7.22 23.41 -11.04
CA TYR A 81 -7.03 23.88 -9.67
C TYR A 81 -7.54 22.83 -8.70
N LEU A 82 -6.70 22.45 -7.77
CA LEU A 82 -6.97 21.42 -6.76
C LEU A 82 -6.78 21.99 -5.36
N LEU A 83 -7.62 21.57 -4.45
CA LEU A 83 -7.48 21.79 -3.01
C LEU A 83 -7.35 20.44 -2.31
N ASN A 84 -6.34 20.29 -1.47
CA ASN A 84 -6.28 19.14 -0.57
C ASN A 84 -7.20 19.38 0.63
N CYS A 85 -8.44 18.92 0.54
CA CYS A 85 -9.43 18.94 1.64
C CYS A 85 -9.38 17.66 2.51
N GLY A 86 -8.38 16.82 2.31
CA GLY A 86 -8.13 15.64 3.11
C GLY A 86 -7.55 15.93 4.49
N THR A 87 -7.18 14.86 5.18
CA THR A 87 -6.58 14.95 6.53
C THR A 87 -5.12 14.51 6.55
N ILE A 88 -4.52 14.33 5.37
CA ILE A 88 -3.14 13.88 5.21
C ILE A 88 -2.37 14.92 4.40
N ASP A 89 -1.11 15.10 4.75
CA ASP A 89 -0.16 15.97 4.07
C ASP A 89 0.58 15.22 2.97
N ASN A 90 1.35 15.92 2.15
CA ASN A 90 2.22 15.38 1.10
C ASN A 90 1.42 14.58 0.06
N VAL A 91 0.37 15.15 -0.52
CA VAL A 91 -0.40 14.55 -1.61
C VAL A 91 0.20 14.95 -2.95
N THR A 92 0.88 14.00 -3.61
CA THR A 92 1.49 14.21 -4.93
C THR A 92 0.54 13.80 -6.05
N VAL A 93 0.56 14.54 -7.16
CA VAL A 93 -0.15 14.18 -8.39
C VAL A 93 0.78 13.35 -9.29
N GLN A 94 0.47 12.08 -9.47
CA GLN A 94 1.32 11.18 -10.26
C GLN A 94 0.94 11.17 -11.73
N THR A 95 -0.35 11.07 -12.04
CA THR A 95 -0.81 10.94 -13.44
C THR A 95 -2.18 11.61 -13.61
N VAL A 96 -2.34 12.25 -14.73
CA VAL A 96 -3.61 12.84 -15.13
C VAL A 96 -4.06 12.29 -16.47
N TYR A 97 -5.28 11.79 -16.50
CA TYR A 97 -5.92 11.26 -17.69
C TYR A 97 -7.05 12.18 -18.15
N ILE A 98 -7.14 12.42 -19.44
CA ILE A 98 -8.26 13.11 -20.06
C ILE A 98 -9.06 12.12 -20.88
N TYR A 99 -10.36 12.02 -20.58
CA TYR A 99 -11.30 11.15 -21.26
C TYR A 99 -12.42 11.94 -21.93
N PHE A 100 -12.89 11.43 -23.03
CA PHE A 100 -14.16 11.86 -23.61
C PHE A 100 -15.31 11.27 -22.79
N SER A 101 -16.14 12.13 -22.19
CA SER A 101 -17.17 11.70 -21.24
C SER A 101 -18.28 10.85 -21.88
N GLY A 102 -18.51 10.97 -23.21
CA GLY A 102 -19.59 10.26 -23.89
C GLY A 102 -19.38 8.77 -24.04
N ASN A 103 -18.15 8.31 -24.26
CA ASN A 103 -17.83 6.89 -24.50
C ASN A 103 -16.63 6.38 -23.69
N GLY A 104 -16.06 7.21 -22.81
CA GLY A 104 -14.91 6.83 -22.00
C GLY A 104 -13.59 6.67 -22.80
N THR A 105 -13.53 7.20 -24.02
CA THR A 105 -12.30 7.11 -24.83
C THR A 105 -11.20 7.98 -24.22
N LEU A 106 -10.02 7.39 -24.03
CA LEU A 106 -8.84 8.13 -23.56
C LEU A 106 -8.34 9.08 -24.63
N VAL A 107 -8.27 10.37 -24.31
CA VAL A 107 -7.76 11.42 -25.19
C VAL A 107 -6.26 11.61 -25.00
N LYS A 108 -5.83 11.77 -23.75
CA LYS A 108 -4.41 12.01 -23.42
C LYS A 108 -4.06 11.63 -22.00
N VAL A 109 -2.77 11.35 -21.80
CA VAL A 109 -2.18 11.06 -20.48
C VAL A 109 -1.03 12.01 -20.24
N PHE A 110 -0.96 12.55 -19.03
CA PHE A 110 0.15 13.37 -18.56
C PHE A 110 0.71 12.73 -17.28
N SER A 111 2.02 12.53 -17.26
CA SER A 111 2.71 11.96 -16.11
C SER A 111 3.41 13.06 -15.33
N SER A 112 3.27 13.06 -14.01
CA SER A 112 3.92 13.97 -13.06
C SER A 112 3.80 15.45 -13.50
N PRO A 113 2.58 16.00 -13.60
CA PRO A 113 2.41 17.41 -13.94
C PRO A 113 3.06 18.27 -12.86
N THR A 114 3.68 19.37 -13.27
CA THR A 114 4.30 20.31 -12.33
C THR A 114 3.22 21.09 -11.58
N LEU A 115 3.23 20.99 -10.25
CA LEU A 115 2.34 21.74 -9.38
C LEU A 115 2.87 23.16 -9.16
N THR A 116 1.97 24.12 -9.25
CA THR A 116 2.24 25.55 -9.01
C THR A 116 1.17 26.12 -8.07
N TYR A 117 1.51 27.18 -7.35
CA TYR A 117 0.52 27.99 -6.64
C TYR A 117 -0.32 28.81 -7.62
N PHE A 118 -1.39 29.40 -7.14
CA PHE A 118 -2.26 30.28 -7.92
C PHE A 118 -1.51 31.48 -8.54
N ASN A 119 -0.39 31.88 -8.00
CA ASN A 119 0.46 32.96 -8.51
C ASN A 119 1.55 32.51 -9.51
N ASP A 120 1.41 31.31 -10.10
CA ASP A 120 2.37 30.66 -11.00
C ASP A 120 3.76 30.34 -10.37
N THR A 121 3.88 30.47 -9.05
CA THR A 121 5.10 30.03 -8.35
C THR A 121 5.09 28.52 -8.20
N GLN A 122 6.16 27.86 -8.61
CA GLN A 122 6.25 26.40 -8.50
C GLN A 122 6.27 25.95 -7.02
N ILE A 123 5.47 24.94 -6.70
CA ILE A 123 5.52 24.25 -5.39
C ILE A 123 6.82 23.45 -5.34
N ALA A 124 7.68 23.74 -4.36
CA ALA A 124 9.06 23.24 -4.34
C ALA A 124 9.16 21.72 -4.20
N ASP A 125 8.29 21.12 -3.40
CA ASP A 125 8.23 19.69 -3.08
C ASP A 125 7.26 18.92 -3.99
N GLN A 126 6.48 19.63 -4.83
CA GLN A 126 5.53 19.02 -5.78
C GLN A 126 4.45 18.17 -5.12
N ASP A 127 4.07 18.52 -3.90
CA ASP A 127 2.98 17.91 -3.15
C ASP A 127 2.03 18.99 -2.61
N LEU A 128 0.87 18.56 -2.12
CA LEU A 128 -0.15 19.41 -1.52
C LEU A 128 -0.35 19.01 -0.07
N ASP A 129 -0.04 19.91 0.83
CA ASP A 129 -0.32 19.77 2.23
C ASP A 129 -1.81 19.96 2.53
N LYS A 130 -2.22 19.58 3.72
CA LYS A 130 -3.61 19.73 4.16
C LYS A 130 -4.08 21.17 4.11
N GLY A 131 -5.15 21.43 3.35
CA GLY A 131 -5.72 22.75 3.15
C GLY A 131 -4.94 23.62 2.14
N GLU A 132 -3.97 23.04 1.46
CA GLU A 132 -3.18 23.72 0.44
C GLU A 132 -3.87 23.63 -0.92
N GLU A 133 -3.82 24.75 -1.65
CA GLU A 133 -4.29 24.88 -3.01
C GLU A 133 -3.11 24.82 -3.97
N GLY A 134 -3.28 24.08 -5.06
CA GLY A 134 -2.30 24.03 -6.14
C GLY A 134 -2.98 23.91 -7.49
N CYS A 135 -2.28 24.29 -8.52
CA CYS A 135 -2.74 24.10 -9.89
C CYS A 135 -1.65 23.44 -10.74
N PHE A 136 -2.07 22.84 -11.83
CA PHE A 136 -1.17 22.38 -12.88
C PHE A 136 -1.74 22.67 -14.25
N MET A 137 -0.85 22.91 -15.21
CA MET A 137 -1.20 23.16 -16.59
C MET A 137 -0.83 21.97 -17.47
N LEU A 138 -1.80 21.47 -18.21
CA LEU A 138 -1.62 20.37 -19.16
C LEU A 138 -1.54 20.91 -20.58
N SER A 139 -0.36 20.82 -21.19
CA SER A 139 -0.07 21.36 -22.52
C SER A 139 0.87 20.40 -23.29
N PRO A 140 0.76 20.31 -24.63
CA PRO A 140 -0.32 20.78 -25.48
C PRO A 140 -1.54 19.85 -25.44
N LEU A 141 -2.74 20.42 -25.46
CA LEU A 141 -4.00 19.68 -25.48
C LEU A 141 -4.94 20.30 -26.52
N SER A 142 -5.54 19.48 -27.38
CA SER A 142 -6.54 19.93 -28.36
C SER A 142 -7.83 19.15 -28.10
N LEU A 143 -8.86 19.87 -27.66
CA LEU A 143 -10.20 19.37 -27.40
C LEU A 143 -11.22 20.06 -28.32
N GLU A 144 -12.30 19.35 -28.63
CA GLU A 144 -13.40 19.90 -29.41
C GLU A 144 -14.29 20.76 -28.53
N THR A 145 -14.67 21.94 -29.06
CA THR A 145 -15.49 22.90 -28.33
C THR A 145 -16.94 22.43 -28.18
N GLY A 146 -17.52 22.63 -27.00
CA GLY A 146 -18.90 22.25 -26.68
C GLY A 146 -19.06 20.77 -26.35
N VAL A 147 -17.97 20.09 -26.07
CA VAL A 147 -17.95 18.64 -25.75
C VAL A 147 -17.61 18.44 -24.29
N ASN A 148 -18.23 17.40 -23.67
CA ASN A 148 -17.96 17.01 -22.29
C ASN A 148 -16.73 16.10 -22.21
N TYR A 149 -15.79 16.50 -21.37
CA TYR A 149 -14.61 15.72 -21.04
C TYR A 149 -14.51 15.48 -19.54
N SER A 150 -13.85 14.40 -19.16
CA SER A 150 -13.53 14.11 -17.76
C SER A 150 -12.02 14.16 -17.57
N VAL A 151 -11.58 14.89 -16.55
CA VAL A 151 -10.20 14.84 -16.04
C VAL A 151 -10.15 13.92 -14.83
N ARG A 152 -9.25 12.95 -14.88
CA ARG A 152 -9.02 11.98 -13.79
C ARG A 152 -7.60 12.14 -13.28
N VAL A 153 -7.48 12.46 -12.01
CA VAL A 153 -6.20 12.63 -11.30
C VAL A 153 -5.93 11.41 -10.46
N ILE A 154 -4.73 10.86 -10.60
CA ILE A 154 -4.22 9.77 -9.76
C ILE A 154 -3.09 10.29 -8.90
N THR A 155 -3.20 10.11 -7.59
CA THR A 155 -2.17 10.50 -6.63
C THR A 155 -1.05 9.48 -6.54
N GLY A 156 0.08 9.85 -5.94
CA GLY A 156 1.20 8.93 -5.69
C GLY A 156 0.85 7.73 -4.81
N ARG A 157 -0.19 7.82 -3.98
CA ARG A 157 -0.72 6.71 -3.16
C ARG A 157 -1.76 5.86 -3.92
N GLY A 158 -2.10 6.26 -5.16
CA GLY A 158 -3.06 5.54 -6.01
C GLY A 158 -4.53 5.86 -5.74
N SER A 159 -4.84 6.96 -5.04
CA SER A 159 -6.20 7.48 -4.98
C SER A 159 -6.58 8.11 -6.32
N THR A 160 -7.87 8.01 -6.67
CA THR A 160 -8.37 8.50 -7.97
C THR A 160 -9.49 9.49 -7.74
N PHE A 161 -9.35 10.65 -8.37
CA PHE A 161 -10.35 11.75 -8.34
C PHE A 161 -10.73 12.12 -9.77
N GLU A 162 -12.00 12.38 -10.01
CA GLU A 162 -12.50 12.65 -11.34
C GLU A 162 -13.43 13.87 -11.33
N TYR A 163 -13.32 14.69 -12.37
CA TYR A 163 -14.17 15.87 -12.60
C TYR A 163 -14.55 15.98 -14.07
N THR A 164 -15.81 16.28 -14.35
CA THR A 164 -16.31 16.47 -15.73
C THR A 164 -16.48 17.95 -16.01
N PHE A 165 -15.98 18.40 -17.16
CA PHE A 165 -16.04 19.78 -17.61
C PHE A 165 -16.49 19.87 -19.06
N ILE A 166 -16.92 21.03 -19.48
CA ILE A 166 -17.30 21.37 -20.86
C ILE A 166 -16.27 22.34 -21.43
N THR A 167 -15.83 22.08 -22.66
CA THR A 167 -14.87 22.94 -23.40
C THR A 167 -15.53 24.12 -24.11
#